data_f93e260ba43d8f68aff017ce3c134008
#
_entry.id   f93e260ba43d8f68aff017ce3c134008
#
_cell.length_a   1.000
_cell.length_b   1.000
_cell.length_c   1.000
_cell.angle_alpha   90.00
_cell.angle_beta   90.00
_cell.angle_gamma   90.00
#
_symmetry.space_group_name_H-M   'P 1'
#
loop_
_entity.id
_entity.type
_entity.pdbx_description
1 polymer ?
#
loop_
_entity_poly.entity_id
_entity_poly.type
_entity_poly.pdbx_seq_one_letter_code
_entity_poly.pdbx_strand_id
1 'polypeptide(L)'
;MKETYEEKINRRLGVKQRIIAVASGREKADLVLKNAMYLNVFSNEFLQGDIAVANGLIAGIGEYEGENEIDVNGKLVLPGFIDAHIHLESSMVTPSEFAKAVVSHGTTTVITDPHEIANVMGTDGIEYMIQSSQNLPVDVHFMLPSCVPATEFDESGAELGYKDIDSYFEHKKVLGLAEMMNYVGVINGDDDVVSKIVASQAHHKKIDGHAPELSGNDLNAYIAAGVYSDHECSTFENALEKLRKGQFIMIREGTAAHNLKALMPLLNQQYYARCMFATDDKHPSDLLYGGHIDYIVKQALKNGADPIITLKAATHHAARYFALNNKGAIAPGYLADMVVVDNLTDFNVETVFKRGKVIFNGEVKEFEIPAADDRLIEKCHNTFCLNEVMPNSFKVDGKLGLIGLVSGELLTHNLGTADKIDVENDILKIACIERHKNTNHIGVGYVKGYSLKSGAVATSVAHDSHNIIAVGCTDSDISVAVNAVRNSKGGIAVVDNGKINALLELPVAGLMSEEPLEKVNEKLEKAKTEAYRLGADKGIDPFMTLSFLSLPVIPSLRITTKGVFDVEKCEFVEKNKI
;
A
#
# COMPACT_ATOMS: atom_id res chain seq x y z
N MET A 1 -16.29 -15.05 28.74
CA MET A 1 -15.17 -15.29 29.69
C MET A 1 -13.90 -15.45 28.88
N LYS A 2 -12.80 -14.79 29.27
CA LYS A 2 -11.51 -15.01 28.60
C LYS A 2 -11.04 -16.43 28.93
N GLU A 3 -10.56 -17.17 27.90
CA GLU A 3 -9.97 -18.50 28.01
C GLU A 3 -8.81 -18.48 29.02
N THR A 4 -8.81 -19.41 29.97
CA THR A 4 -7.71 -19.56 30.94
C THR A 4 -6.45 -20.09 30.25
N TYR A 5 -5.29 -19.92 30.89
CA TYR A 5 -4.02 -20.44 30.35
C TYR A 5 -4.07 -21.98 30.17
N GLU A 6 -4.66 -22.70 31.13
CA GLU A 6 -4.79 -24.15 31.09
C GLU A 6 -5.72 -24.61 29.97
N GLU A 7 -6.88 -23.98 29.80
CA GLU A 7 -7.79 -24.26 28.67
C GLU A 7 -7.10 -24.03 27.33
N LYS A 8 -6.32 -22.94 27.21
CA LYS A 8 -5.52 -22.65 26.03
C LYS A 8 -4.46 -23.72 25.75
N ILE A 9 -3.76 -24.22 26.79
CA ILE A 9 -2.78 -25.32 26.62
C ILE A 9 -3.48 -26.59 26.21
N ASN A 10 -4.58 -26.98 26.86
CA ASN A 10 -5.33 -28.19 26.53
C ASN A 10 -5.87 -28.17 25.11
N ARG A 11 -6.45 -27.06 24.66
CA ARG A 11 -6.89 -26.88 23.28
C ARG A 11 -5.74 -27.02 22.28
N ARG A 12 -4.60 -26.39 22.55
CA ARG A 12 -3.40 -26.49 21.71
C ARG A 12 -2.80 -27.89 21.71
N LEU A 13 -2.86 -28.59 22.83
CA LEU A 13 -2.41 -29.99 22.95
C LEU A 13 -3.23 -30.91 22.02
N GLY A 14 -4.57 -30.81 22.07
CA GLY A 14 -5.45 -31.60 21.21
C GLY A 14 -5.19 -31.35 19.71
N VAL A 15 -5.06 -30.08 19.32
CA VAL A 15 -4.69 -29.73 17.94
C VAL A 15 -3.35 -30.33 17.54
N LYS A 16 -2.32 -30.25 18.41
CA LYS A 16 -1.00 -30.80 18.12
C LYS A 16 -1.00 -32.32 18.03
N GLN A 17 -1.72 -33.01 18.93
CA GLN A 17 -1.89 -34.47 18.89
C GLN A 17 -2.57 -34.92 17.61
N ARG A 18 -3.62 -34.23 17.15
CA ARG A 18 -4.33 -34.52 15.90
C ARG A 18 -3.40 -34.40 14.69
N ILE A 19 -2.62 -33.30 14.61
CA ILE A 19 -1.63 -33.09 13.53
C ILE A 19 -0.59 -34.22 13.51
N ILE A 20 -0.05 -34.61 14.68
CA ILE A 20 0.92 -35.70 14.80
C ILE A 20 0.31 -37.04 14.37
N ALA A 21 -0.95 -37.32 14.72
CA ALA A 21 -1.64 -38.55 14.34
C ALA A 21 -1.84 -38.64 12.81
N VAL A 22 -2.26 -37.54 12.18
CA VAL A 22 -2.36 -37.46 10.71
C VAL A 22 -0.99 -37.58 10.05
N ALA A 23 -0.01 -36.82 10.51
CA ALA A 23 1.36 -36.83 9.96
C ALA A 23 2.01 -38.23 9.99
N SER A 24 1.67 -39.02 11.01
CA SER A 24 2.17 -40.41 11.16
C SER A 24 1.30 -41.47 10.48
N GLY A 25 0.25 -41.06 9.75
CA GLY A 25 -0.67 -41.97 9.05
C GLY A 25 -1.63 -42.75 9.97
N ARG A 26 -1.75 -42.41 11.24
CA ARG A 26 -2.68 -43.06 12.19
C ARG A 26 -4.12 -42.58 12.06
N GLU A 27 -4.30 -41.40 11.52
CA GLU A 27 -5.61 -40.79 11.28
C GLU A 27 -5.64 -40.17 9.89
N LYS A 28 -6.84 -40.11 9.28
CA LYS A 28 -7.05 -39.43 8.00
C LYS A 28 -6.89 -37.93 8.14
N ALA A 29 -6.37 -37.31 7.07
CA ALA A 29 -6.31 -35.85 6.97
C ALA A 29 -7.71 -35.25 6.76
N ASP A 30 -7.89 -33.98 7.15
CA ASP A 30 -9.13 -33.23 6.87
C ASP A 30 -9.25 -32.99 5.35
N LEU A 31 -8.11 -32.76 4.69
CA LEU A 31 -7.97 -32.55 3.25
C LEU A 31 -6.66 -33.16 2.77
N VAL A 32 -6.70 -33.78 1.59
CA VAL A 32 -5.49 -34.15 0.85
C VAL A 32 -5.55 -33.55 -0.56
N LEU A 33 -4.53 -32.80 -0.94
CA LEU A 33 -4.31 -32.44 -2.33
C LEU A 33 -3.51 -33.56 -2.98
N LYS A 34 -4.17 -34.30 -3.89
CA LYS A 34 -3.60 -35.46 -4.58
C LYS A 34 -2.82 -35.03 -5.81
N ASN A 35 -1.75 -35.74 -6.12
CA ASN A 35 -0.96 -35.58 -7.35
C ASN A 35 -0.39 -34.13 -7.52
N ALA A 36 0.01 -33.49 -6.43
CA ALA A 36 0.56 -32.15 -6.47
C ALA A 36 2.02 -32.12 -6.97
N MET A 37 2.33 -31.18 -7.86
CA MET A 37 3.71 -30.73 -8.11
C MET A 37 3.94 -29.50 -7.23
N TYR A 38 4.63 -29.62 -6.12
CA TYR A 38 4.79 -28.53 -5.16
C TYR A 38 6.19 -27.93 -5.14
N LEU A 39 6.27 -26.62 -4.84
CA LEU A 39 7.56 -25.93 -4.64
C LEU A 39 8.13 -26.25 -3.26
N ASN A 40 9.28 -26.90 -3.20
CA ASN A 40 10.08 -27.00 -2.00
C ASN A 40 11.07 -25.83 -1.91
N VAL A 41 10.73 -24.83 -1.08
CA VAL A 41 11.54 -23.61 -0.91
C VAL A 41 12.87 -23.85 -0.17
N PHE A 42 13.03 -25.00 0.49
CA PHE A 42 14.23 -25.33 1.28
C PHE A 42 15.32 -25.98 0.43
N SER A 43 14.91 -26.84 -0.52
CA SER A 43 15.84 -27.54 -1.43
C SER A 43 15.93 -26.90 -2.82
N ASN A 44 15.11 -25.85 -3.09
CA ASN A 44 15.05 -25.15 -4.37
C ASN A 44 14.67 -26.05 -5.55
N GLU A 45 13.63 -26.83 -5.40
CA GLU A 45 13.15 -27.75 -6.44
C GLU A 45 11.64 -27.93 -6.43
N PHE A 46 11.08 -28.38 -7.54
CA PHE A 46 9.71 -28.88 -7.59
C PHE A 46 9.69 -30.37 -7.34
N LEU A 47 8.85 -30.80 -6.41
CA LEU A 47 8.70 -32.21 -6.03
C LEU A 47 7.26 -32.64 -6.23
N GLN A 48 7.03 -33.93 -6.48
CA GLN A 48 5.72 -34.55 -6.59
C GLN A 48 5.33 -35.23 -5.29
N GLY A 49 4.07 -35.08 -4.86
CA GLY A 49 3.54 -35.76 -3.68
C GLY A 49 2.16 -35.25 -3.32
N ASP A 50 1.44 -36.02 -2.51
CA ASP A 50 0.19 -35.57 -1.93
C ASP A 50 0.49 -34.66 -0.73
N ILE A 51 -0.36 -33.66 -0.51
CA ILE A 51 -0.23 -32.70 0.60
C ILE A 51 -1.40 -32.92 1.56
N ALA A 52 -1.11 -33.46 2.74
CA ALA A 52 -2.09 -33.71 3.78
C ALA A 52 -2.23 -32.50 4.72
N VAL A 53 -3.47 -32.10 4.99
CA VAL A 53 -3.82 -30.97 5.85
C VAL A 53 -4.67 -31.43 7.03
N ALA A 54 -4.34 -30.96 8.25
CA ALA A 54 -5.11 -31.17 9.45
C ALA A 54 -5.16 -29.89 10.31
N ASN A 55 -6.34 -29.51 10.76
CA ASN A 55 -6.54 -28.31 11.57
C ASN A 55 -5.94 -27.03 10.95
N GLY A 56 -5.98 -26.90 9.63
CA GLY A 56 -5.46 -25.76 8.89
C GLY A 56 -3.95 -25.68 8.73
N LEU A 57 -3.22 -26.74 9.15
CA LEU A 57 -1.78 -26.88 8.98
C LEU A 57 -1.48 -28.04 8.03
N ILE A 58 -0.41 -27.93 7.29
CA ILE A 58 0.15 -29.04 6.53
C ILE A 58 0.66 -30.07 7.54
N ALA A 59 0.07 -31.25 7.56
CA ALA A 59 0.44 -32.35 8.43
C ALA A 59 1.61 -33.13 7.84
N GLY A 60 1.59 -33.38 6.52
CA GLY A 60 2.62 -34.17 5.86
C GLY A 60 2.58 -34.06 4.34
N ILE A 61 3.63 -34.56 3.71
CA ILE A 61 3.76 -34.69 2.27
C ILE A 61 4.16 -36.14 1.98
N GLY A 62 3.47 -36.78 1.04
CA GLY A 62 3.71 -38.20 0.71
C GLY A 62 2.36 -38.88 0.38
N GLU A 63 2.23 -40.15 0.73
CA GLU A 63 0.98 -40.90 0.53
C GLU A 63 0.10 -40.79 1.76
N TYR A 64 -1.07 -40.13 1.60
CA TYR A 64 -2.06 -39.90 2.67
C TYR A 64 -3.48 -40.19 2.18
N GLU A 65 -4.36 -40.57 3.13
CA GLU A 65 -5.80 -40.60 2.95
C GLU A 65 -6.44 -39.38 3.62
N GLY A 66 -7.43 -38.78 2.97
CA GLY A 66 -8.20 -37.64 3.46
C GLY A 66 -9.68 -37.97 3.70
N GLU A 67 -10.33 -37.16 4.55
CA GLU A 67 -11.79 -37.11 4.59
C GLU A 67 -12.33 -36.45 3.31
N ASN A 68 -11.59 -35.44 2.82
CA ASN A 68 -11.79 -34.81 1.53
C ASN A 68 -10.51 -34.94 0.72
N GLU A 69 -10.63 -35.28 -0.55
CA GLU A 69 -9.51 -35.39 -1.48
C GLU A 69 -9.78 -34.55 -2.72
N ILE A 70 -8.80 -33.75 -3.12
CA ILE A 70 -8.85 -32.93 -4.32
C ILE A 70 -7.66 -33.31 -5.20
N ASP A 71 -7.93 -33.88 -6.36
CA ASP A 71 -6.88 -34.16 -7.34
C ASP A 71 -6.54 -32.87 -8.11
N VAL A 72 -5.31 -32.41 -7.94
CA VAL A 72 -4.81 -31.22 -8.65
C VAL A 72 -4.16 -31.57 -10.00
N ASN A 73 -4.23 -32.85 -10.41
CA ASN A 73 -3.82 -33.34 -11.74
C ASN A 73 -2.39 -32.92 -12.16
N GLY A 74 -1.44 -32.94 -11.25
CA GLY A 74 -0.05 -32.58 -11.52
C GLY A 74 0.19 -31.06 -11.65
N LYS A 75 -0.78 -30.23 -11.34
CA LYS A 75 -0.61 -28.76 -11.33
C LYS A 75 0.34 -28.30 -10.23
N LEU A 76 0.84 -27.08 -10.40
CA LEU A 76 1.76 -26.49 -9.45
C LEU A 76 1.01 -26.04 -8.19
N VAL A 77 1.48 -26.51 -7.04
CA VAL A 77 1.02 -26.05 -5.73
C VAL A 77 2.13 -25.23 -5.08
N LEU A 78 1.84 -23.97 -4.83
CA LEU A 78 2.79 -22.99 -4.31
C LEU A 78 2.34 -22.53 -2.92
N PRO A 79 3.25 -22.03 -2.07
CA PRO A 79 2.84 -21.30 -0.88
C PRO A 79 2.01 -20.08 -1.29
N GLY A 80 1.02 -19.69 -0.48
CA GLY A 80 0.26 -18.48 -0.71
C GLY A 80 1.16 -17.25 -0.78
N PHE A 81 0.88 -16.37 -1.72
CA PHE A 81 1.73 -15.18 -1.97
C PHE A 81 1.64 -14.20 -0.81
N ILE A 82 2.74 -13.48 -0.61
CA ILE A 82 2.91 -12.49 0.46
C ILE A 82 3.35 -11.19 -0.17
N ASP A 83 2.57 -10.14 0.04
CA ASP A 83 2.98 -8.78 -0.28
C ASP A 83 3.76 -8.21 0.90
N ALA A 84 4.99 -7.79 0.64
CA ALA A 84 5.91 -7.35 1.69
C ALA A 84 5.70 -5.89 2.11
N HIS A 85 5.02 -5.08 1.30
CA HIS A 85 4.72 -3.68 1.60
C HIS A 85 3.59 -3.16 0.70
N ILE A 86 2.54 -2.64 1.33
CA ILE A 86 1.39 -2.05 0.63
C ILE A 86 0.70 -1.00 1.50
N HIS A 87 0.11 0.02 0.85
CA HIS A 87 -0.89 0.91 1.43
C HIS A 87 -2.28 0.44 0.97
N LEU A 88 -3.06 -0.16 1.87
CA LEU A 88 -4.40 -0.68 1.51
C LEU A 88 -5.32 0.42 1.02
N GLU A 89 -5.17 1.61 1.57
CA GLU A 89 -5.95 2.82 1.26
C GLU A 89 -5.82 3.22 -0.22
N SER A 90 -4.68 2.97 -0.84
CA SER A 90 -4.45 3.25 -2.27
C SER A 90 -5.33 2.43 -3.20
N SER A 91 -5.89 1.32 -2.71
CA SER A 91 -6.92 0.55 -3.43
C SER A 91 -8.28 1.27 -3.50
N MET A 92 -8.45 2.37 -2.75
CA MET A 92 -9.67 3.15 -2.61
C MET A 92 -10.89 2.36 -2.10
N VAL A 93 -10.68 1.17 -1.56
CA VAL A 93 -11.74 0.33 -0.96
C VAL A 93 -11.37 -0.14 0.44
N THR A 94 -12.37 -0.51 1.22
CA THR A 94 -12.16 -1.05 2.58
C THR A 94 -11.37 -2.36 2.55
N PRO A 95 -10.74 -2.76 3.67
CA PRO A 95 -9.96 -4.01 3.74
C PRO A 95 -10.71 -5.26 3.31
N SER A 96 -12.03 -5.32 3.48
CA SER A 96 -12.85 -6.45 3.05
C SER A 96 -12.98 -6.55 1.53
N GLU A 97 -13.18 -5.43 0.84
CA GLU A 97 -13.24 -5.39 -0.62
C GLU A 97 -11.86 -5.62 -1.24
N PHE A 98 -10.81 -5.04 -0.65
CA PHE A 98 -9.43 -5.35 -1.02
C PHE A 98 -9.12 -6.85 -0.91
N ALA A 99 -9.53 -7.50 0.20
CA ALA A 99 -9.30 -8.93 0.39
C ALA A 99 -9.97 -9.77 -0.70
N LYS A 100 -11.20 -9.42 -1.13
CA LYS A 100 -11.88 -10.10 -2.26
C LYS A 100 -11.05 -10.02 -3.55
N ALA A 101 -10.50 -8.84 -3.83
CA ALA A 101 -9.69 -8.64 -5.04
C ALA A 101 -8.43 -9.51 -5.04
N VAL A 102 -7.61 -9.43 -3.99
CA VAL A 102 -6.28 -10.05 -3.98
C VAL A 102 -6.28 -11.56 -3.76
N VAL A 103 -7.36 -12.11 -3.18
CA VAL A 103 -7.52 -13.57 -3.02
C VAL A 103 -7.57 -14.27 -4.36
N SER A 104 -8.25 -13.70 -5.36
CA SER A 104 -8.31 -14.27 -6.72
C SER A 104 -6.93 -14.34 -7.40
N HIS A 105 -5.98 -13.54 -6.91
CA HIS A 105 -4.60 -13.49 -7.35
C HIS A 105 -3.63 -14.31 -6.48
N GLY A 106 -4.15 -15.16 -5.59
CA GLY A 106 -3.33 -16.05 -4.76
C GLY A 106 -2.64 -15.39 -3.58
N THR A 107 -2.88 -14.12 -3.32
CA THR A 107 -2.31 -13.44 -2.15
C THR A 107 -3.08 -13.84 -0.89
N THR A 108 -2.36 -14.39 0.07
CA THR A 108 -2.92 -14.87 1.35
C THR A 108 -2.43 -14.08 2.55
N THR A 109 -1.47 -13.18 2.34
CA THR A 109 -0.88 -12.36 3.40
C THR A 109 -0.40 -11.04 2.80
N VAL A 110 -0.66 -9.93 3.49
CA VAL A 110 -0.11 -8.62 3.17
C VAL A 110 0.47 -7.98 4.43
N ILE A 111 1.51 -7.18 4.24
CA ILE A 111 2.11 -6.33 5.27
C ILE A 111 1.81 -4.89 4.87
N THR A 112 0.94 -4.23 5.61
CA THR A 112 0.47 -2.87 5.30
C THR A 112 1.04 -1.84 6.24
N ASP A 113 1.33 -0.66 5.70
CA ASP A 113 1.56 0.57 6.46
C ASP A 113 0.31 1.45 6.34
N PRO A 114 -0.47 1.64 7.41
CA PRO A 114 -1.68 2.45 7.39
C PRO A 114 -1.38 3.94 7.64
N HIS A 115 -0.26 4.49 7.14
CA HIS A 115 0.08 5.89 7.40
C HIS A 115 -0.89 6.86 6.74
N GLU A 116 -1.52 6.48 5.65
CA GLU A 116 -2.49 7.30 4.93
C GLU A 116 -3.70 7.65 5.82
N ILE A 117 -4.38 6.64 6.35
CA ILE A 117 -5.48 6.88 7.28
C ILE A 117 -4.99 7.43 8.62
N ALA A 118 -3.77 7.11 9.04
CA ALA A 118 -3.18 7.67 10.26
C ALA A 118 -2.93 9.18 10.15
N ASN A 119 -2.57 9.70 8.97
CA ASN A 119 -2.49 11.13 8.72
C ASN A 119 -3.85 11.83 8.88
N VAL A 120 -4.95 11.13 8.64
CA VAL A 120 -6.31 11.68 8.79
C VAL A 120 -6.83 11.56 10.21
N MET A 121 -6.65 10.40 10.85
CA MET A 121 -7.34 10.01 12.09
C MET A 121 -6.40 9.61 13.25
N GLY A 122 -5.10 9.68 13.05
CA GLY A 122 -4.13 9.24 14.05
C GLY A 122 -4.27 7.77 14.41
N THR A 123 -4.15 7.46 15.69
CA THR A 123 -4.27 6.09 16.21
C THR A 123 -5.67 5.48 16.04
N ASP A 124 -6.74 6.28 15.96
CA ASP A 124 -8.08 5.77 15.66
C ASP A 124 -8.14 5.20 14.22
N GLY A 125 -7.39 5.77 13.28
CA GLY A 125 -7.26 5.22 11.92
C GLY A 125 -6.54 3.88 11.90
N ILE A 126 -5.43 3.77 12.62
CA ILE A 126 -4.69 2.50 12.78
C ILE A 126 -5.62 1.43 13.40
N GLU A 127 -6.34 1.78 14.47
CA GLU A 127 -7.27 0.85 15.13
C GLU A 127 -8.41 0.42 14.21
N TYR A 128 -8.98 1.35 13.42
CA TYR A 128 -9.99 1.03 12.41
C TYR A 128 -9.47 -0.02 11.41
N MET A 129 -8.27 0.19 10.85
CA MET A 129 -7.66 -0.75 9.90
C MET A 129 -7.40 -2.12 10.53
N ILE A 130 -6.93 -2.16 11.78
CA ILE A 130 -6.70 -3.41 12.51
C ILE A 130 -8.01 -4.17 12.73
N GLN A 131 -9.08 -3.50 13.16
CA GLN A 131 -10.37 -4.14 13.44
C GLN A 131 -11.07 -4.58 12.16
N SER A 132 -11.14 -3.75 11.14
CA SER A 132 -11.76 -4.06 9.84
C SER A 132 -11.00 -5.11 9.03
N SER A 133 -9.79 -5.47 9.45
CA SER A 133 -8.97 -6.53 8.82
C SER A 133 -8.98 -7.85 9.58
N GLN A 134 -9.82 -8.01 10.62
CA GLN A 134 -9.86 -9.25 11.39
C GLN A 134 -10.62 -10.34 10.63
N ASN A 135 -10.09 -11.58 10.68
CA ASN A 135 -10.73 -12.78 10.10
C ASN A 135 -11.03 -12.72 8.59
N LEU A 136 -10.40 -11.82 7.86
CA LEU A 136 -10.45 -11.80 6.41
C LEU A 136 -9.80 -13.07 5.82
N PRO A 137 -10.12 -13.43 4.57
CA PRO A 137 -9.47 -14.54 3.87
C PRO A 137 -8.00 -14.28 3.56
N VAL A 138 -7.53 -13.05 3.77
CA VAL A 138 -6.12 -12.62 3.71
C VAL A 138 -5.66 -12.24 5.11
N ASP A 139 -4.51 -12.71 5.55
CA ASP A 139 -3.91 -12.23 6.80
C ASP A 139 -3.29 -10.85 6.56
N VAL A 140 -3.87 -9.83 7.17
CA VAL A 140 -3.33 -8.47 7.16
C VAL A 140 -2.46 -8.29 8.40
N HIS A 141 -1.20 -7.93 8.19
CA HIS A 141 -0.24 -7.53 9.22
C HIS A 141 0.10 -6.06 9.05
N PHE A 142 0.46 -5.40 10.13
CA PHE A 142 0.65 -3.96 10.19
C PHE A 142 2.08 -3.61 10.55
N MET A 143 2.62 -2.63 9.85
CA MET A 143 3.75 -1.83 10.28
C MET A 143 3.20 -0.50 10.78
N LEU A 144 3.67 0.00 11.92
CA LEU A 144 3.17 1.26 12.48
C LEU A 144 3.80 2.46 11.77
N PRO A 145 3.03 3.49 11.44
CA PRO A 145 3.54 4.66 10.74
C PRO A 145 4.74 5.32 11.43
N SER A 146 5.77 5.60 10.68
CA SER A 146 6.99 6.26 11.18
C SER A 146 6.90 7.79 11.11
N CYS A 147 6.19 8.32 10.10
CA CYS A 147 6.15 9.73 9.76
C CYS A 147 4.69 10.19 9.58
N VAL A 148 4.09 10.74 10.63
CA VAL A 148 2.76 11.34 10.61
C VAL A 148 2.83 12.68 11.36
N PRO A 149 2.79 13.81 10.63
CA PRO A 149 2.85 13.96 9.17
C PRO A 149 4.23 13.62 8.57
N ALA A 150 4.33 13.59 7.25
CA ALA A 150 5.59 13.34 6.53
C ALA A 150 6.65 14.41 6.84
N THR A 151 6.23 15.67 6.97
CA THR A 151 7.09 16.81 7.35
C THR A 151 6.35 17.80 8.26
N GLU A 152 7.08 18.63 9.00
CA GLU A 152 6.53 19.74 9.80
C GLU A 152 5.91 20.89 8.96
N PHE A 153 6.15 20.90 7.67
CA PHE A 153 5.63 21.91 6.74
C PHE A 153 4.20 21.61 6.29
N ASP A 154 3.75 20.39 6.53
CA ASP A 154 2.42 19.92 6.15
C ASP A 154 1.42 19.99 7.33
N GLU A 155 0.14 20.12 7.02
CA GLU A 155 -0.95 20.08 8.00
C GLU A 155 -1.77 18.82 7.79
N SER A 156 -1.67 17.91 8.73
CA SER A 156 -2.42 16.65 8.73
C SER A 156 -3.51 16.62 9.82
N GLY A 157 -4.35 15.62 9.79
CA GLY A 157 -5.37 15.39 10.82
C GLY A 157 -4.78 15.00 12.17
N ALA A 158 -3.58 14.40 12.18
CA ALA A 158 -2.90 13.96 13.39
C ALA A 158 -1.38 14.15 13.31
N GLU A 159 -0.76 14.12 14.48
CA GLU A 159 0.69 14.06 14.66
C GLU A 159 0.97 12.88 15.60
N LEU A 160 1.85 11.95 15.19
CA LEU A 160 2.16 10.76 15.96
C LEU A 160 3.63 10.73 16.38
N GLY A 161 3.90 10.88 17.66
CA GLY A 161 5.18 10.60 18.29
C GLY A 161 5.29 9.13 18.73
N TYR A 162 6.48 8.72 19.22
CA TYR A 162 6.68 7.34 19.64
C TYR A 162 5.71 6.88 20.74
N LYS A 163 5.29 7.77 21.65
CA LYS A 163 4.36 7.45 22.75
C LYS A 163 2.97 7.08 22.26
N ASP A 164 2.56 7.60 21.13
CA ASP A 164 1.23 7.35 20.57
C ASP A 164 1.15 5.96 19.96
N ILE A 165 2.25 5.45 19.43
CA ILE A 165 2.31 4.14 18.75
C ILE A 165 2.90 3.02 19.61
N ASP A 166 3.59 3.33 20.71
CA ASP A 166 4.35 2.36 21.52
C ASP A 166 3.51 1.16 21.98
N SER A 167 2.31 1.42 22.49
CA SER A 167 1.41 0.35 22.96
C SER A 167 0.92 -0.59 21.85
N TYR A 168 0.89 -0.13 20.62
CA TYR A 168 0.47 -0.95 19.48
C TYR A 168 1.51 -2.02 19.09
N PHE A 169 2.79 -1.84 19.44
CA PHE A 169 3.80 -2.88 19.21
C PHE A 169 3.50 -4.19 19.95
N GLU A 170 2.69 -4.18 21.00
CA GLU A 170 2.24 -5.39 21.69
C GLU A 170 1.15 -6.14 20.91
N HIS A 171 0.50 -5.50 19.96
CA HIS A 171 -0.55 -6.14 19.17
C HIS A 171 0.04 -7.22 18.26
N LYS A 172 -0.60 -8.41 18.24
CA LYS A 172 -0.08 -9.60 17.54
C LYS A 172 0.03 -9.44 16.02
N LYS A 173 -0.76 -8.54 15.43
CA LYS A 173 -0.75 -8.27 13.99
C LYS A 173 0.28 -7.19 13.61
N VAL A 174 0.85 -6.49 14.58
CA VAL A 174 1.87 -5.47 14.37
C VAL A 174 3.25 -6.13 14.33
N LEU A 175 3.95 -5.96 13.21
CA LEU A 175 5.25 -6.56 12.94
C LEU A 175 6.41 -5.61 13.16
N GLY A 176 6.18 -4.29 13.06
CA GLY A 176 7.25 -3.31 13.17
C GLY A 176 6.84 -1.87 13.00
N LEU A 177 7.86 -1.04 12.81
CA LEU A 177 7.75 0.34 12.38
C LEU A 177 7.84 0.37 10.85
N ALA A 178 6.93 1.07 10.22
CA ALA A 178 6.81 1.18 8.78
C ALA A 178 7.95 2.00 8.16
N GLU A 179 7.87 2.18 6.88
CA GLU A 179 8.86 2.89 6.06
C GLU A 179 9.35 4.19 6.71
N MET A 180 10.64 4.24 6.99
CA MET A 180 11.28 5.39 7.62
C MET A 180 11.60 6.45 6.56
N MET A 181 10.58 7.22 6.17
CA MET A 181 10.68 8.27 5.14
C MET A 181 11.59 9.43 5.55
N ASN A 182 11.63 9.77 6.85
CA ASN A 182 12.49 10.84 7.34
C ASN A 182 13.93 10.36 7.54
N TYR A 183 14.59 9.91 6.44
CA TYR A 183 15.99 9.50 6.49
C TYR A 183 16.93 10.64 6.86
N VAL A 184 16.59 11.88 6.57
CA VAL A 184 17.36 13.06 6.97
C VAL A 184 17.39 13.20 8.49
N GLY A 185 16.25 13.05 9.15
CA GLY A 185 16.15 13.02 10.61
C GLY A 185 16.94 11.87 11.23
N VAL A 186 16.91 10.68 10.60
CA VAL A 186 17.74 9.54 11.06
C VAL A 186 19.23 9.87 11.00
N ILE A 187 19.70 10.41 9.86
CA ILE A 187 21.13 10.73 9.64
C ILE A 187 21.61 11.81 10.62
N ASN A 188 20.75 12.79 10.89
CA ASN A 188 21.06 13.90 11.81
C ASN A 188 20.85 13.52 13.29
N GLY A 189 20.28 12.35 13.58
CA GLY A 189 20.02 11.91 14.95
C GLY A 189 18.88 12.68 15.62
N ASP A 190 17.84 13.03 14.86
CA ASP A 190 16.68 13.74 15.39
C ASP A 190 15.99 12.94 16.49
N ASP A 191 15.70 13.59 17.63
CA ASP A 191 15.21 12.94 18.83
C ASP A 191 13.85 12.25 18.62
N ASP A 192 12.91 12.85 17.88
CA ASP A 192 11.60 12.24 17.64
C ASP A 192 11.73 11.02 16.74
N VAL A 193 12.46 11.15 15.64
CA VAL A 193 12.68 10.07 14.66
C VAL A 193 13.40 8.89 15.32
N VAL A 194 14.51 9.16 16.01
CA VAL A 194 15.30 8.12 16.67
C VAL A 194 14.54 7.46 17.83
N SER A 195 13.69 8.21 18.54
CA SER A 195 12.84 7.64 19.60
C SER A 195 11.86 6.60 19.07
N LYS A 196 11.27 6.77 17.89
CA LYS A 196 10.40 5.77 17.24
C LYS A 196 11.19 4.50 16.87
N ILE A 197 12.40 4.66 16.36
CA ILE A 197 13.31 3.55 16.06
C ILE A 197 13.63 2.76 17.33
N VAL A 198 14.02 3.44 18.40
CA VAL A 198 14.38 2.82 19.69
C VAL A 198 13.18 2.12 20.31
N ALA A 199 11.97 2.72 20.27
CA ALA A 199 10.73 2.10 20.75
C ALA A 199 10.45 0.78 20.00
N SER A 200 10.53 0.79 18.67
CA SER A 200 10.38 -0.44 17.86
C SER A 200 11.40 -1.52 18.25
N GLN A 201 12.66 -1.14 18.43
CA GLN A 201 13.74 -2.06 18.84
C GLN A 201 13.53 -2.62 20.25
N ALA A 202 13.01 -1.82 21.19
CA ALA A 202 12.69 -2.26 22.55
C ALA A 202 11.61 -3.37 22.55
N HIS A 203 10.69 -3.33 21.61
CA HIS A 203 9.68 -4.37 21.37
C HIS A 203 10.18 -5.51 20.44
N HIS A 204 11.45 -5.55 20.08
CA HIS A 204 12.04 -6.54 19.16
C HIS A 204 11.33 -6.61 17.78
N LYS A 205 10.90 -5.47 17.27
CA LYS A 205 10.16 -5.35 16.02
C LYS A 205 11.06 -4.95 14.85
N LYS A 206 10.58 -5.15 13.63
CA LYS A 206 11.26 -4.73 12.41
C LYS A 206 11.12 -3.23 12.19
N ILE A 207 12.02 -2.67 11.39
CA ILE A 207 11.94 -1.28 10.92
C ILE A 207 12.18 -1.33 9.41
N ASP A 208 11.17 -0.92 8.66
CA ASP A 208 11.26 -0.84 7.21
C ASP A 208 11.76 0.53 6.77
N GLY A 209 12.33 0.59 5.59
CA GLY A 209 12.98 1.77 5.06
C GLY A 209 12.35 2.31 3.79
N HIS A 210 12.57 3.60 3.61
CA HIS A 210 12.22 4.39 2.45
C HIS A 210 13.37 5.40 2.24
N ALA A 211 14.30 5.08 1.36
CA ALA A 211 15.53 5.86 1.21
C ALA A 211 15.94 5.98 -0.26
N PRO A 212 15.15 6.74 -1.09
CA PRO A 212 15.49 6.92 -2.49
C PRO A 212 16.90 7.52 -2.64
N GLU A 213 17.69 6.94 -3.54
CA GLU A 213 19.06 7.38 -3.91
C GLU A 213 20.06 7.53 -2.75
N LEU A 214 19.70 7.13 -1.52
CA LEU A 214 20.61 7.21 -0.37
C LEU A 214 21.80 6.26 -0.55
N SER A 215 23.01 6.75 -0.32
CA SER A 215 24.26 6.03 -0.57
C SER A 215 25.39 6.45 0.39
N GLY A 216 26.55 5.81 0.28
CA GLY A 216 27.77 6.21 1.01
C GLY A 216 27.62 6.17 2.54
N ASN A 217 28.08 7.24 3.21
CA ASN A 217 28.06 7.34 4.67
C ASN A 217 26.65 7.57 5.22
N ASP A 218 25.81 8.29 4.51
CA ASP A 218 24.44 8.55 4.91
C ASP A 218 23.62 7.24 4.94
N LEU A 219 23.81 6.38 3.93
CA LEU A 219 23.25 5.03 3.94
C LEU A 219 23.80 4.18 5.10
N ASN A 220 25.09 4.32 5.45
CA ASN A 220 25.64 3.63 6.61
C ASN A 220 24.97 4.08 7.91
N ALA A 221 24.73 5.39 8.09
CA ALA A 221 24.05 5.94 9.25
C ALA A 221 22.60 5.42 9.35
N TYR A 222 21.87 5.42 8.24
CA TYR A 222 20.51 4.94 8.16
C TYR A 222 20.40 3.44 8.53
N ILE A 223 21.28 2.60 7.98
CA ILE A 223 21.33 1.17 8.31
C ILE A 223 21.78 0.94 9.75
N ALA A 224 22.77 1.69 10.25
CA ALA A 224 23.28 1.58 11.61
C ALA A 224 22.21 1.95 12.65
N ALA A 225 21.25 2.81 12.31
CA ALA A 225 20.09 3.10 13.16
C ALA A 225 19.15 1.90 13.31
N GLY A 226 19.22 0.91 12.40
CA GLY A 226 18.44 -0.33 12.49
C GLY A 226 17.39 -0.49 11.38
N VAL A 227 17.48 0.27 10.30
CA VAL A 227 16.58 0.17 9.14
C VAL A 227 17.14 -0.86 8.16
N TYR A 228 16.48 -2.02 8.04
CA TYR A 228 17.03 -3.19 7.34
C TYR A 228 16.36 -3.55 6.03
N SER A 229 15.44 -2.75 5.52
CA SER A 229 14.83 -2.91 4.19
C SER A 229 14.80 -1.61 3.43
N ASP A 230 14.52 -1.70 2.13
CA ASP A 230 14.21 -0.55 1.29
C ASP A 230 13.40 -1.00 0.07
N HIS A 231 12.43 -0.19 -0.36
CA HIS A 231 11.61 -0.41 -1.54
C HIS A 231 11.78 0.69 -2.61
N GLU A 232 12.56 1.73 -2.32
CA GLU A 232 12.72 2.90 -3.18
C GLU A 232 13.87 2.79 -4.21
N CYS A 233 14.52 1.64 -4.29
CA CYS A 233 15.58 1.44 -5.27
C CYS A 233 15.04 1.52 -6.70
N SER A 234 15.53 2.49 -7.48
CA SER A 234 15.18 2.68 -8.89
C SER A 234 16.20 2.06 -9.87
N THR A 235 17.44 1.83 -9.40
CA THR A 235 18.54 1.26 -10.18
C THR A 235 19.15 0.04 -9.53
N PHE A 236 19.74 -0.83 -10.37
CA PHE A 236 20.47 -2.01 -9.88
C PHE A 236 21.63 -1.63 -8.97
N GLU A 237 22.38 -0.58 -9.30
CA GLU A 237 23.56 -0.12 -8.57
C GLU A 237 23.20 0.34 -7.16
N ASN A 238 22.14 1.14 -7.03
CA ASN A 238 21.64 1.60 -5.73
C ASN A 238 21.17 0.42 -4.88
N ALA A 239 20.36 -0.48 -5.45
CA ALA A 239 19.89 -1.67 -4.76
C ALA A 239 21.03 -2.61 -4.34
N LEU A 240 22.05 -2.76 -5.19
CA LEU A 240 23.22 -3.61 -4.89
C LEU A 240 24.07 -3.03 -3.75
N GLU A 241 24.23 -1.72 -3.67
CA GLU A 241 24.93 -1.08 -2.55
C GLU A 241 24.20 -1.35 -1.23
N LYS A 242 22.89 -1.14 -1.19
CA LYS A 242 22.03 -1.41 -0.01
C LYS A 242 22.08 -2.88 0.40
N LEU A 243 21.93 -3.79 -0.56
CA LEU A 243 22.02 -5.23 -0.32
C LEU A 243 23.38 -5.64 0.26
N ARG A 244 24.49 -5.12 -0.30
CA ARG A 244 25.86 -5.39 0.20
C ARG A 244 26.09 -4.89 1.62
N LYS A 245 25.38 -3.85 2.01
CA LYS A 245 25.41 -3.30 3.38
C LYS A 245 24.41 -3.99 4.32
N GLY A 246 23.66 -4.99 3.82
CA GLY A 246 22.83 -5.85 4.64
C GLY A 246 21.33 -5.58 4.60
N GLN A 247 20.85 -4.61 3.84
CA GLN A 247 19.42 -4.39 3.67
C GLN A 247 18.75 -5.49 2.83
N PHE A 248 17.47 -5.72 3.09
CA PHE A 248 16.58 -6.42 2.20
C PHE A 248 16.03 -5.45 1.16
N ILE A 249 15.88 -5.92 -0.07
CA ILE A 249 15.32 -5.14 -1.17
C ILE A 249 13.91 -5.66 -1.47
N MET A 250 12.92 -4.80 -1.30
CA MET A 250 11.57 -5.04 -1.76
C MET A 250 11.46 -4.54 -3.20
N ILE A 251 11.37 -5.47 -4.14
CA ILE A 251 11.23 -5.16 -5.56
C ILE A 251 9.78 -4.80 -5.80
N ARG A 252 9.53 -3.54 -6.17
CA ARG A 252 8.24 -2.92 -6.24
C ARG A 252 7.67 -2.94 -7.65
N GLU A 253 6.37 -3.27 -7.76
CA GLU A 253 5.60 -3.17 -9.01
C GLU A 253 4.16 -2.74 -8.68
N GLY A 254 4.02 -1.47 -8.37
CA GLY A 254 2.77 -0.81 -8.01
C GLY A 254 2.09 -0.10 -9.19
N THR A 255 1.25 0.90 -8.90
CA THR A 255 0.66 1.78 -9.90
C THR A 255 1.59 2.94 -10.23
N ALA A 256 2.20 3.55 -9.21
CA ALA A 256 3.09 4.71 -9.37
C ALA A 256 4.53 4.31 -9.71
N ALA A 257 5.01 3.19 -9.17
CA ALA A 257 6.41 2.78 -9.26
C ALA A 257 6.57 1.37 -9.83
N HIS A 258 7.40 1.24 -10.86
CA HIS A 258 7.65 0.03 -11.64
C HIS A 258 9.14 -0.31 -11.63
N ASN A 259 9.63 -0.91 -10.55
CA ASN A 259 11.06 -1.14 -10.36
C ASN A 259 11.51 -2.55 -10.76
N LEU A 260 10.58 -3.48 -11.02
CA LEU A 260 10.88 -4.88 -11.32
C LEU A 260 11.94 -5.02 -12.43
N LYS A 261 11.75 -4.36 -13.56
CA LYS A 261 12.64 -4.49 -14.72
C LYS A 261 14.09 -4.06 -14.39
N ALA A 262 14.25 -2.96 -13.67
CA ALA A 262 15.57 -2.45 -13.27
C ALA A 262 16.26 -3.36 -12.25
N LEU A 263 15.47 -3.96 -11.35
CA LEU A 263 15.98 -4.77 -10.24
C LEU A 263 16.01 -6.27 -10.53
N MET A 264 15.48 -6.75 -11.66
CA MET A 264 15.55 -8.15 -12.07
C MET A 264 16.96 -8.78 -11.98
N PRO A 265 18.05 -8.06 -12.27
CA PRO A 265 19.40 -8.63 -12.12
C PRO A 265 19.75 -9.06 -10.69
N LEU A 266 18.98 -8.64 -9.67
CA LEU A 266 19.12 -9.16 -8.29
C LEU A 266 18.51 -10.56 -8.10
N LEU A 267 17.59 -10.98 -8.97
CA LEU A 267 16.93 -12.29 -8.91
C LEU A 267 17.84 -13.38 -9.50
N ASN A 268 19.03 -13.54 -8.94
CA ASN A 268 20.01 -14.53 -9.32
C ASN A 268 20.57 -15.26 -8.08
N GLN A 269 21.31 -16.36 -8.26
CA GLN A 269 21.83 -17.19 -7.18
C GLN A 269 22.71 -16.46 -6.16
N GLN A 270 23.30 -15.32 -6.51
CA GLN A 270 24.20 -14.57 -5.63
C GLN A 270 23.43 -13.62 -4.68
N TYR A 271 22.31 -13.00 -5.14
CA TYR A 271 21.69 -11.88 -4.45
C TYR A 271 20.26 -12.15 -3.94
N TYR A 272 19.57 -13.13 -4.54
CA TYR A 272 18.14 -13.36 -4.35
C TYR A 272 17.69 -13.52 -2.90
N ALA A 273 18.55 -14.03 -2.02
CA ALA A 273 18.16 -14.36 -0.64
C ALA A 273 17.72 -13.17 0.21
N ARG A 274 17.98 -11.95 -0.28
CA ARG A 274 17.55 -10.70 0.37
C ARG A 274 16.58 -9.89 -0.50
N CYS A 275 15.94 -10.51 -1.48
CA CYS A 275 14.93 -9.88 -2.32
C CYS A 275 13.55 -10.44 -1.99
N MET A 276 12.54 -9.58 -1.94
CA MET A 276 11.13 -9.91 -1.82
C MET A 276 10.29 -8.96 -2.67
N PHE A 277 9.04 -9.33 -2.96
CA PHE A 277 8.14 -8.51 -3.77
C PHE A 277 7.21 -7.67 -2.92
N ALA A 278 6.88 -6.49 -3.44
CA ALA A 278 5.95 -5.55 -2.86
C ALA A 278 5.13 -4.85 -3.95
N THR A 279 3.95 -4.37 -3.61
CA THR A 279 3.15 -3.57 -4.54
C THR A 279 3.21 -2.08 -4.24
N ASP A 280 3.35 -1.71 -2.97
CA ASP A 280 3.25 -0.33 -2.53
C ASP A 280 1.85 0.25 -2.87
N ASP A 281 1.73 1.38 -3.54
CA ASP A 281 0.46 1.92 -4.01
C ASP A 281 -0.12 1.09 -5.15
N LYS A 282 -1.32 0.55 -4.97
CA LYS A 282 -2.01 -0.27 -5.96
C LYS A 282 -3.45 0.18 -6.17
N HIS A 283 -3.72 0.80 -7.33
CA HIS A 283 -5.02 1.36 -7.67
C HIS A 283 -6.05 0.30 -8.10
N PRO A 284 -7.36 0.64 -8.07
CA PRO A 284 -8.44 -0.30 -8.40
C PRO A 284 -8.30 -0.99 -9.75
N SER A 285 -7.95 -0.26 -10.81
CA SER A 285 -7.78 -0.81 -12.16
C SER A 285 -6.69 -1.87 -12.24
N ASP A 286 -5.58 -1.64 -11.55
CA ASP A 286 -4.45 -2.57 -11.56
C ASP A 286 -4.76 -3.85 -10.78
N LEU A 287 -5.52 -3.73 -9.69
CA LEU A 287 -6.00 -4.88 -8.94
C LEU A 287 -6.98 -5.72 -9.76
N LEU A 288 -7.90 -5.09 -10.50
CA LEU A 288 -8.93 -5.79 -11.28
C LEU A 288 -8.37 -6.45 -12.55
N TYR A 289 -7.47 -5.77 -13.26
CA TYR A 289 -7.06 -6.19 -14.61
C TYR A 289 -5.61 -6.65 -14.69
N GLY A 290 -4.75 -6.14 -13.83
CA GLY A 290 -3.34 -6.51 -13.78
C GLY A 290 -3.09 -7.72 -12.87
N GLY A 291 -3.62 -7.68 -11.70
CA GLY A 291 -3.38 -8.62 -10.61
C GLY A 291 -2.57 -8.01 -9.47
N HIS A 292 -2.08 -8.86 -8.60
CA HIS A 292 -1.36 -8.46 -7.38
C HIS A 292 0.08 -9.03 -7.41
N ILE A 293 0.50 -9.83 -6.44
CA ILE A 293 1.82 -10.48 -6.44
C ILE A 293 1.97 -11.48 -7.59
N ASP A 294 0.89 -12.14 -8.03
CA ASP A 294 0.89 -13.01 -9.22
C ASP A 294 1.33 -12.27 -10.49
N TYR A 295 0.92 -11.00 -10.63
CA TYR A 295 1.36 -10.15 -11.73
C TYR A 295 2.87 -9.94 -11.72
N ILE A 296 3.45 -9.63 -10.55
CA ILE A 296 4.91 -9.45 -10.41
C ILE A 296 5.64 -10.75 -10.78
N VAL A 297 5.17 -11.89 -10.26
CA VAL A 297 5.71 -13.22 -10.61
C VAL A 297 5.63 -13.46 -12.12
N LYS A 298 4.46 -13.24 -12.73
CA LYS A 298 4.23 -13.42 -14.16
C LYS A 298 5.17 -12.55 -15.00
N GLN A 299 5.34 -11.28 -14.63
CA GLN A 299 6.26 -10.37 -15.33
C GLN A 299 7.72 -10.80 -15.16
N ALA A 300 8.15 -11.21 -13.97
CA ALA A 300 9.51 -11.70 -13.74
C ALA A 300 9.80 -12.95 -14.58
N LEU A 301 8.91 -13.95 -14.58
CA LEU A 301 9.03 -15.16 -15.38
C LEU A 301 9.08 -14.85 -16.88
N LYS A 302 8.19 -14.00 -17.38
CA LYS A 302 8.14 -13.57 -18.78
C LYS A 302 9.44 -12.92 -19.23
N ASN A 303 10.12 -12.21 -18.33
CA ASN A 303 11.41 -11.57 -18.58
C ASN A 303 12.61 -12.48 -18.27
N GLY A 304 12.40 -13.77 -18.02
CA GLY A 304 13.47 -14.79 -17.92
C GLY A 304 14.08 -14.96 -16.54
N ALA A 305 13.44 -14.49 -15.47
CA ALA A 305 13.89 -14.76 -14.10
C ALA A 305 13.75 -16.26 -13.77
N ASP A 306 14.65 -16.77 -12.91
CA ASP A 306 14.57 -18.14 -12.41
C ASP A 306 13.25 -18.36 -11.65
N PRO A 307 12.44 -19.36 -12.03
CA PRO A 307 11.13 -19.58 -11.42
C PRO A 307 11.18 -19.80 -9.90
N ILE A 308 12.14 -20.58 -9.42
CA ILE A 308 12.25 -20.91 -7.99
C ILE A 308 12.63 -19.66 -7.19
N ILE A 309 13.61 -18.91 -7.68
CA ILE A 309 14.03 -17.64 -7.07
C ILE A 309 12.86 -16.65 -7.01
N THR A 310 12.14 -16.50 -8.13
CA THR A 310 10.97 -15.61 -8.24
C THR A 310 9.88 -15.98 -7.25
N LEU A 311 9.52 -17.28 -7.19
CA LEU A 311 8.48 -17.75 -6.28
C LEU A 311 8.90 -17.65 -4.80
N LYS A 312 10.17 -17.80 -4.49
CA LYS A 312 10.67 -17.57 -3.12
C LYS A 312 10.59 -16.08 -2.73
N ALA A 313 10.88 -15.17 -3.65
CA ALA A 313 10.70 -13.74 -3.42
C ALA A 313 9.23 -13.36 -3.16
N ALA A 314 8.29 -14.03 -3.82
CA ALA A 314 6.84 -13.85 -3.65
C ALA A 314 6.26 -14.50 -2.38
N THR A 315 7.04 -15.33 -1.64
CA THR A 315 6.51 -16.16 -0.56
C THR A 315 7.45 -16.27 0.64
N HIS A 316 8.50 -17.07 0.52
CA HIS A 316 9.36 -17.48 1.62
C HIS A 316 10.21 -16.34 2.19
N HIS A 317 10.76 -15.47 1.34
CA HIS A 317 11.67 -14.43 1.79
C HIS A 317 10.93 -13.37 2.63
N ALA A 318 9.76 -12.91 2.20
CA ALA A 318 8.92 -12.02 2.99
C ALA A 318 8.53 -12.67 4.32
N ALA A 319 8.11 -13.95 4.31
CA ALA A 319 7.79 -14.68 5.53
C ALA A 319 8.99 -14.74 6.51
N ARG A 320 10.20 -14.94 6.00
CA ARG A 320 11.42 -14.99 6.85
C ARG A 320 11.79 -13.61 7.37
N TYR A 321 11.74 -12.58 6.53
CA TYR A 321 12.04 -11.21 6.94
C TYR A 321 11.14 -10.77 8.09
N PHE A 322 9.83 -10.96 7.98
CA PHE A 322 8.85 -10.58 9.00
C PHE A 322 8.67 -11.61 10.12
N ALA A 323 9.52 -12.65 10.19
CA ALA A 323 9.44 -13.72 11.19
C ALA A 323 8.07 -14.44 11.26
N LEU A 324 7.38 -14.55 10.13
CA LEU A 324 6.15 -15.33 10.00
C LEU A 324 6.51 -16.83 9.87
N ASN A 325 6.87 -17.44 11.01
CA ASN A 325 7.59 -18.70 11.07
C ASN A 325 6.87 -19.92 10.47
N ASN A 326 5.57 -19.85 10.28
CA ASN A 326 4.74 -20.92 9.73
C ASN A 326 4.05 -20.55 8.41
N LYS A 327 4.59 -19.56 7.67
CA LYS A 327 4.12 -19.13 6.35
C LYS A 327 5.22 -19.21 5.29
N GLY A 328 4.81 -19.15 4.03
CA GLY A 328 5.72 -19.07 2.88
C GLY A 328 6.45 -20.35 2.53
N ALA A 329 5.93 -21.50 2.93
CA ALA A 329 6.46 -22.82 2.54
C ALA A 329 5.37 -23.89 2.56
N ILE A 330 5.52 -24.92 1.74
CA ILE A 330 4.75 -26.16 1.80
C ILE A 330 5.59 -27.19 2.54
N ALA A 331 5.31 -27.35 3.82
CA ALA A 331 6.05 -28.27 4.69
C ALA A 331 5.23 -28.60 5.95
N PRO A 332 5.50 -29.76 6.60
CA PRO A 332 4.82 -30.11 7.84
C PRO A 332 4.93 -29.03 8.93
N GLY A 333 3.80 -28.66 9.53
CA GLY A 333 3.71 -27.63 10.56
C GLY A 333 3.50 -26.20 10.04
N TYR A 334 3.57 -25.97 8.74
CA TYR A 334 3.23 -24.68 8.12
C TYR A 334 1.71 -24.54 7.96
N LEU A 335 1.22 -23.31 7.92
CA LEU A 335 -0.17 -23.04 7.57
C LEU A 335 -0.45 -23.52 6.15
N ALA A 336 -1.58 -24.17 5.95
CA ALA A 336 -2.03 -24.63 4.64
C ALA A 336 -2.62 -23.46 3.82
N ASP A 337 -1.83 -22.39 3.70
CA ASP A 337 -2.07 -21.25 2.81
C ASP A 337 -1.37 -21.57 1.49
N MET A 338 -2.14 -21.99 0.46
CA MET A 338 -1.60 -22.54 -0.76
C MET A 338 -2.32 -22.00 -1.99
N VAL A 339 -1.60 -21.94 -3.10
CA VAL A 339 -2.11 -21.52 -4.41
C VAL A 339 -1.86 -22.62 -5.42
N VAL A 340 -2.90 -22.99 -6.16
CA VAL A 340 -2.80 -23.88 -7.32
C VAL A 340 -2.76 -23.01 -8.57
N VAL A 341 -1.70 -23.17 -9.36
CA VAL A 341 -1.55 -22.51 -10.67
C VAL A 341 -1.45 -23.55 -11.78
N ASP A 342 -1.90 -23.18 -12.97
CA ASP A 342 -1.92 -24.09 -14.13
C ASP A 342 -0.50 -24.51 -14.58
N ASN A 343 0.39 -23.54 -14.79
CA ASN A 343 1.77 -23.75 -15.23
C ASN A 343 2.62 -22.48 -15.01
N LEU A 344 3.93 -22.56 -15.27
CA LEU A 344 4.86 -21.43 -15.11
C LEU A 344 4.84 -20.42 -16.26
N THR A 345 4.20 -20.75 -17.40
CA THR A 345 4.17 -19.90 -18.59
C THR A 345 3.00 -18.93 -18.55
N ASP A 346 1.79 -19.46 -18.38
CA ASP A 346 0.56 -18.67 -18.30
C ASP A 346 0.32 -18.13 -16.90
N PHE A 347 0.70 -18.92 -15.91
CA PHE A 347 0.66 -18.60 -14.48
C PHE A 347 -0.72 -18.13 -14.02
N ASN A 348 -1.77 -18.88 -14.38
CA ASN A 348 -3.13 -18.56 -13.96
C ASN A 348 -3.43 -19.20 -12.60
N VAL A 349 -3.89 -18.38 -11.66
CA VAL A 349 -4.36 -18.84 -10.35
C VAL A 349 -5.72 -19.52 -10.52
N GLU A 350 -5.81 -20.81 -10.16
CA GLU A 350 -7.04 -21.58 -10.28
C GLU A 350 -7.75 -21.79 -8.94
N THR A 351 -6.99 -22.07 -7.90
CA THR A 351 -7.54 -22.33 -6.57
C THR A 351 -6.65 -21.75 -5.49
N VAL A 352 -7.25 -21.11 -4.52
CA VAL A 352 -6.53 -20.57 -3.35
C VAL A 352 -7.09 -21.21 -2.08
N PHE A 353 -6.19 -21.70 -1.26
CA PHE A 353 -6.48 -22.27 0.05
C PHE A 353 -5.98 -21.35 1.15
N LYS A 354 -6.83 -21.12 2.14
CA LYS A 354 -6.49 -20.45 3.38
C LYS A 354 -6.67 -21.41 4.54
N ARG A 355 -5.59 -21.78 5.18
CA ARG A 355 -5.61 -22.79 6.27
C ARG A 355 -6.35 -24.06 5.87
N GLY A 356 -6.11 -24.54 4.64
CA GLY A 356 -6.72 -25.73 4.08
C GLY A 356 -8.16 -25.60 3.63
N LYS A 357 -8.77 -24.43 3.74
CA LYS A 357 -10.11 -24.15 3.21
C LYS A 357 -9.99 -23.47 1.85
N VAL A 358 -10.77 -23.90 0.88
CA VAL A 358 -10.89 -23.20 -0.42
C VAL A 358 -11.54 -21.85 -0.18
N ILE A 359 -10.82 -20.77 -0.55
CA ILE A 359 -11.32 -19.39 -0.48
C ILE A 359 -11.54 -18.79 -1.87
N PHE A 360 -10.95 -19.38 -2.90
CA PHE A 360 -11.16 -19.04 -4.30
C PHE A 360 -11.07 -20.30 -5.16
N ASN A 361 -12.00 -20.42 -6.11
CA ASN A 361 -12.00 -21.44 -7.16
C ASN A 361 -12.87 -20.93 -8.32
N GLY A 362 -12.29 -20.04 -9.13
CA GLY A 362 -13.02 -19.29 -10.16
C GLY A 362 -13.94 -18.18 -9.60
N GLU A 363 -14.33 -18.27 -8.36
CA GLU A 363 -15.07 -17.26 -7.60
C GLU A 363 -14.56 -17.18 -6.16
N VAL A 364 -14.58 -15.98 -5.57
CA VAL A 364 -14.25 -15.78 -4.16
C VAL A 364 -15.40 -16.32 -3.30
N LYS A 365 -15.06 -17.19 -2.34
CA LYS A 365 -16.05 -17.74 -1.43
C LYS A 365 -16.50 -16.69 -0.40
N GLU A 366 -17.77 -16.76 -0.03
CA GLU A 366 -18.32 -15.86 0.99
C GLU A 366 -17.55 -16.00 2.32
N PHE A 367 -17.35 -14.87 2.97
CA PHE A 367 -16.76 -14.77 4.29
C PHE A 367 -17.48 -13.70 5.10
N GLU A 368 -17.39 -13.81 6.42
CA GLU A 368 -17.94 -12.81 7.33
C GLU A 368 -17.12 -11.51 7.23
N ILE A 369 -17.80 -10.40 6.93
CA ILE A 369 -17.16 -9.09 6.86
C ILE A 369 -16.96 -8.58 8.29
N PRO A 370 -15.72 -8.34 8.72
CA PRO A 370 -15.45 -7.82 10.05
C PRO A 370 -15.96 -6.37 10.16
N ALA A 371 -16.63 -6.07 11.26
CA ALA A 371 -17.01 -4.71 11.59
C ALA A 371 -16.02 -4.12 12.60
N ALA A 372 -15.58 -2.90 12.37
CA ALA A 372 -14.93 -2.10 13.40
C ALA A 372 -15.96 -1.61 14.42
N ASP A 373 -15.47 -1.11 15.56
CA ASP A 373 -16.30 -0.47 16.58
C ASP A 373 -17.11 0.70 15.97
N ASP A 374 -18.41 0.79 16.32
CA ASP A 374 -19.32 1.83 15.79
C ASP A 374 -18.75 3.25 15.95
N ARG A 375 -18.03 3.52 17.04
CA ARG A 375 -17.34 4.80 17.28
C ARG A 375 -16.28 5.08 16.21
N LEU A 376 -15.51 4.06 15.81
CA LEU A 376 -14.47 4.21 14.78
C LEU A 376 -15.10 4.40 13.40
N ILE A 377 -16.16 3.66 13.11
CA ILE A 377 -16.93 3.82 11.86
C ILE A 377 -17.49 5.25 11.77
N GLU A 378 -18.11 5.74 12.84
CA GLU A 378 -18.64 7.11 12.86
C GLU A 378 -17.53 8.15 12.66
N LYS A 379 -16.37 7.98 13.29
CA LYS A 379 -15.21 8.87 13.11
C LYS A 379 -14.69 8.85 11.66
N CYS A 380 -14.56 7.65 11.05
CA CYS A 380 -14.12 7.52 9.66
C CYS A 380 -15.00 8.31 8.68
N HIS A 381 -16.30 8.33 8.93
CA HIS A 381 -17.26 9.06 8.10
C HIS A 381 -17.38 10.56 8.43
N ASN A 382 -16.66 11.08 9.44
CA ASN A 382 -16.74 12.46 9.89
C ASN A 382 -15.36 13.13 10.01
N THR A 383 -14.51 12.94 8.99
CA THR A 383 -13.15 13.48 8.96
C THR A 383 -13.02 14.83 8.23
N PHE A 384 -14.12 15.38 7.73
CA PHE A 384 -14.13 16.66 7.01
C PHE A 384 -14.61 17.79 7.92
N CYS A 385 -13.66 18.58 8.40
CA CYS A 385 -13.88 19.73 9.29
C CYS A 385 -13.54 21.03 8.55
N LEU A 386 -14.23 21.35 7.45
CA LEU A 386 -14.04 22.59 6.71
C LEU A 386 -15.37 23.22 6.32
N ASN A 387 -15.38 24.56 6.21
CA ASN A 387 -16.50 25.33 5.74
C ASN A 387 -16.65 25.22 4.21
N GLU A 388 -17.76 25.73 3.67
CA GLU A 388 -17.92 25.89 2.23
C GLU A 388 -16.84 26.83 1.68
N VAL A 389 -16.14 26.38 0.65
CA VAL A 389 -15.06 27.15 0.02
C VAL A 389 -15.62 27.98 -1.12
N MET A 390 -15.43 29.30 -1.04
CA MET A 390 -15.95 30.23 -2.03
C MET A 390 -14.90 30.53 -3.12
N PRO A 391 -15.29 30.92 -4.35
CA PRO A 391 -14.33 31.27 -5.41
C PRO A 391 -13.32 32.36 -4.98
N ASN A 392 -13.74 33.28 -4.14
CA ASN A 392 -12.85 34.35 -3.64
C ASN A 392 -11.76 33.83 -2.69
N SER A 393 -11.88 32.62 -2.14
CA SER A 393 -10.88 32.01 -1.26
C SER A 393 -9.58 31.67 -2.00
N PHE A 394 -9.63 31.57 -3.33
CA PHE A 394 -8.46 31.28 -4.18
C PHE A 394 -7.77 32.52 -4.75
N LYS A 395 -8.25 33.72 -4.38
CA LYS A 395 -7.65 34.97 -4.84
C LYS A 395 -6.43 35.31 -3.99
N VAL A 396 -5.30 35.40 -4.64
CA VAL A 396 -4.04 35.86 -4.03
C VAL A 396 -3.46 36.96 -4.92
N ASP A 397 -3.05 38.05 -4.29
CA ASP A 397 -2.38 39.16 -4.98
C ASP A 397 -0.89 38.84 -5.12
N GLY A 398 -0.35 39.06 -6.32
CA GLY A 398 1.07 38.88 -6.58
C GLY A 398 1.40 37.65 -7.43
N LYS A 399 2.70 37.34 -7.49
CA LYS A 399 3.21 36.19 -8.23
C LYS A 399 3.34 35.01 -7.27
N LEU A 400 2.91 33.84 -7.69
CA LEU A 400 2.99 32.57 -6.96
C LEU A 400 3.87 31.58 -7.69
N GLY A 401 4.43 30.62 -6.97
CA GLY A 401 5.26 29.56 -7.53
C GLY A 401 4.56 28.80 -8.67
N LEU A 402 5.32 28.51 -9.72
CA LEU A 402 4.88 27.75 -10.89
C LEU A 402 5.56 26.37 -10.91
N ILE A 403 4.77 25.34 -10.64
CA ILE A 403 5.19 23.94 -10.62
C ILE A 403 5.12 23.38 -12.04
N GLY A 404 6.25 22.87 -12.56
CA GLY A 404 6.29 22.19 -13.86
C GLY A 404 6.18 20.69 -13.69
N LEU A 405 5.18 20.04 -14.30
CA LEU A 405 5.05 18.60 -14.32
C LEU A 405 6.00 17.96 -15.33
N VAL A 406 6.48 16.76 -15.01
CA VAL A 406 7.24 15.90 -15.92
C VAL A 406 6.34 14.72 -16.27
N SER A 407 6.04 14.56 -17.55
CA SER A 407 5.13 13.50 -18.01
C SER A 407 5.70 12.11 -17.65
N GLY A 408 4.90 11.29 -16.98
CA GLY A 408 5.27 9.94 -16.56
C GLY A 408 6.20 9.85 -15.34
N GLU A 409 6.46 10.97 -14.66
CA GLU A 409 7.32 11.00 -13.47
C GLU A 409 6.62 11.69 -12.29
N LEU A 410 7.06 11.39 -11.07
CA LEU A 410 6.62 12.09 -9.85
C LEU A 410 7.42 13.37 -9.59
N LEU A 411 8.58 13.53 -10.23
CA LEU A 411 9.42 14.72 -10.12
C LEU A 411 8.74 15.94 -10.76
N THR A 412 9.08 17.13 -10.27
CA THR A 412 8.61 18.40 -10.83
C THR A 412 9.79 19.33 -11.12
N HIS A 413 9.52 20.40 -11.85
CA HIS A 413 10.48 21.48 -12.10
C HIS A 413 10.02 22.79 -11.48
N ASN A 414 10.97 23.56 -10.99
CA ASN A 414 10.72 24.95 -10.62
C ASN A 414 10.77 25.83 -11.88
N LEU A 415 9.59 26.26 -12.37
CA LEU A 415 9.46 27.14 -13.54
C LEU A 415 9.38 28.64 -13.17
N GLY A 416 9.75 28.98 -11.94
CA GLY A 416 9.67 30.34 -11.43
C GLY A 416 8.28 30.68 -10.91
N THR A 417 7.71 31.80 -11.34
CA THR A 417 6.43 32.29 -10.81
C THR A 417 5.45 32.71 -11.92
N ALA A 418 4.14 32.64 -11.64
CA ALA A 418 3.08 33.18 -12.46
C ALA A 418 2.16 34.10 -11.63
N ASP A 419 1.39 34.96 -12.27
CA ASP A 419 0.48 35.93 -11.62
C ASP A 419 -0.99 35.75 -11.97
N LYS A 420 -1.28 34.88 -12.92
CA LYS A 420 -2.65 34.58 -13.39
C LYS A 420 -2.74 33.23 -14.09
N ILE A 421 -3.94 32.73 -14.18
CA ILE A 421 -4.28 31.59 -15.05
C ILE A 421 -4.10 32.03 -16.52
N ASP A 422 -3.43 31.19 -17.31
CA ASP A 422 -3.26 31.33 -18.75
C ASP A 422 -3.41 29.95 -19.41
N VAL A 423 -4.64 29.60 -19.72
CA VAL A 423 -5.02 28.27 -20.26
C VAL A 423 -4.35 27.99 -21.62
N GLU A 424 -4.11 29.04 -22.43
CA GLU A 424 -3.46 28.89 -23.74
C GLU A 424 -2.01 28.43 -23.59
N ASN A 425 -1.30 28.94 -22.56
CA ASN A 425 0.07 28.58 -22.24
C ASN A 425 0.19 27.48 -21.17
N ASP A 426 -0.94 26.81 -20.86
CA ASP A 426 -1.03 25.74 -19.86
C ASP A 426 -0.53 26.16 -18.46
N ILE A 427 -0.93 27.34 -18.04
CA ILE A 427 -0.73 27.83 -16.67
C ILE A 427 -2.08 27.78 -15.95
N LEU A 428 -2.25 26.77 -15.10
CA LEU A 428 -3.47 26.51 -14.37
C LEU A 428 -3.28 26.85 -12.89
N LYS A 429 -4.38 27.17 -12.20
CA LYS A 429 -4.32 27.33 -10.75
C LYS A 429 -4.34 25.98 -10.07
N ILE A 430 -3.46 25.79 -9.08
CA ILE A 430 -3.46 24.68 -8.14
C ILE A 430 -3.72 25.20 -6.73
N ALA A 431 -4.49 24.45 -5.94
CA ALA A 431 -4.78 24.80 -4.55
C ALA A 431 -4.77 23.55 -3.67
N CYS A 432 -4.26 23.71 -2.43
CA CYS A 432 -4.34 22.70 -1.37
C CYS A 432 -5.13 23.29 -0.20
N ILE A 433 -6.23 22.64 0.18
CA ILE A 433 -7.22 23.15 1.13
C ILE A 433 -7.21 22.27 2.38
N GLU A 434 -6.93 22.85 3.53
CA GLU A 434 -6.99 22.17 4.82
C GLU A 434 -8.41 21.66 5.10
N ARG A 435 -8.55 20.39 5.50
CA ARG A 435 -9.85 19.75 5.74
C ARG A 435 -10.03 19.12 7.11
N HIS A 436 -9.01 19.11 7.96
CA HIS A 436 -8.98 18.36 9.21
C HIS A 436 -9.39 19.15 10.44
N LYS A 437 -8.95 20.42 10.54
CA LYS A 437 -8.99 21.23 11.76
C LYS A 437 -9.77 22.54 11.59
N ASN A 438 -10.37 22.75 10.40
CA ASN A 438 -11.10 23.97 10.04
C ASN A 438 -10.26 25.26 10.23
N THR A 439 -9.00 25.20 9.86
CA THR A 439 -8.09 26.36 9.94
C THR A 439 -8.41 27.42 8.90
N ASN A 440 -9.15 27.05 7.85
CA ASN A 440 -9.39 27.83 6.64
C ASN A 440 -8.11 28.12 5.84
N HIS A 441 -7.02 27.41 6.08
CA HIS A 441 -5.80 27.56 5.29
C HIS A 441 -6.01 27.00 3.89
N ILE A 442 -5.64 27.80 2.90
CA ILE A 442 -5.68 27.45 1.47
C ILE A 442 -4.38 27.90 0.85
N GLY A 443 -3.49 26.96 0.56
CA GLY A 443 -2.31 27.22 -0.24
C GLY A 443 -2.68 27.29 -1.71
N VAL A 444 -2.19 28.31 -2.41
CA VAL A 444 -2.46 28.55 -3.83
C VAL A 444 -1.14 28.69 -4.58
N GLY A 445 -1.08 28.13 -5.79
CA GLY A 445 0.04 28.24 -6.70
C GLY A 445 -0.42 28.07 -8.14
N TYR A 446 0.54 27.88 -9.03
CA TYR A 446 0.28 27.56 -10.43
C TYR A 446 0.98 26.27 -10.83
N VAL A 447 0.38 25.58 -11.80
CA VAL A 447 0.95 24.33 -12.38
C VAL A 447 0.93 24.41 -13.89
N LYS A 448 1.97 23.85 -14.52
CA LYS A 448 2.10 23.68 -15.96
C LYS A 448 2.39 22.22 -16.28
N GLY A 449 1.83 21.71 -17.37
CA GLY A 449 1.93 20.31 -17.78
C GLY A 449 0.69 19.48 -17.48
N TYR A 450 -0.33 20.09 -16.84
CA TYR A 450 -1.60 19.41 -16.55
C TYR A 450 -2.61 19.51 -17.70
N SER A 451 -2.54 20.59 -18.45
CA SER A 451 -3.17 20.82 -19.79
C SER A 451 -4.67 20.95 -19.86
N LEU A 452 -5.43 21.11 -18.75
CA LEU A 452 -6.87 21.40 -18.82
C LEU A 452 -7.16 22.61 -19.68
N LYS A 453 -8.22 22.53 -20.49
CA LYS A 453 -8.72 23.62 -21.35
C LYS A 453 -9.98 24.28 -20.77
N SER A 454 -10.71 23.58 -19.92
CA SER A 454 -11.85 24.11 -19.16
C SER A 454 -12.02 23.33 -17.84
N GLY A 455 -12.83 23.85 -16.95
CA GLY A 455 -13.25 23.18 -15.74
C GLY A 455 -12.18 23.05 -14.66
N ALA A 456 -12.38 22.09 -13.76
CA ALA A 456 -11.50 21.79 -12.64
C ALA A 456 -11.62 20.33 -12.20
N VAL A 457 -10.58 19.84 -11.53
CA VAL A 457 -10.53 18.55 -10.83
C VAL A 457 -10.14 18.76 -9.38
N ALA A 458 -10.67 17.93 -8.47
CA ALA A 458 -10.28 17.92 -7.07
C ALA A 458 -10.27 16.50 -6.51
N THR A 459 -9.40 16.23 -5.52
CA THR A 459 -9.36 14.97 -4.79
C THR A 459 -9.00 15.18 -3.33
N SER A 460 -9.49 14.29 -2.45
CA SER A 460 -9.05 14.17 -1.05
C SER A 460 -7.96 13.12 -0.87
N VAL A 461 -7.62 12.37 -1.91
CA VAL A 461 -6.43 11.51 -1.93
C VAL A 461 -5.24 12.37 -2.34
N ALA A 462 -4.45 12.80 -1.36
CA ALA A 462 -3.37 13.78 -1.53
C ALA A 462 -2.25 13.48 -0.52
N HIS A 463 -1.26 12.74 -0.96
CA HIS A 463 -0.19 12.19 -0.12
C HIS A 463 0.60 13.27 0.64
N ASP A 464 0.93 13.06 1.92
CA ASP A 464 0.40 12.01 2.82
C ASP A 464 -0.66 12.60 3.75
N SER A 465 -0.76 13.95 3.81
CA SER A 465 -1.67 14.68 4.73
C SER A 465 -3.15 14.54 4.36
N HIS A 466 -3.45 14.20 3.12
CA HIS A 466 -4.81 14.05 2.58
C HIS A 466 -5.71 15.25 2.79
N ASN A 467 -5.14 16.45 2.62
CA ASN A 467 -5.91 17.66 2.39
C ASN A 467 -6.60 17.59 1.02
N ILE A 468 -7.53 18.50 0.72
CA ILE A 468 -8.12 18.53 -0.62
C ILE A 468 -7.15 19.27 -1.55
N ILE A 469 -6.76 18.59 -2.65
CA ILE A 469 -5.97 19.22 -3.71
C ILE A 469 -6.83 19.39 -4.96
N ALA A 470 -6.71 20.54 -5.63
CA ALA A 470 -7.49 20.87 -6.82
C ALA A 470 -6.67 21.64 -7.86
N VAL A 471 -6.95 21.36 -9.14
CA VAL A 471 -6.41 22.10 -10.29
C VAL A 471 -7.55 22.54 -11.19
N GLY A 472 -7.50 23.78 -11.70
CA GLY A 472 -8.56 24.25 -12.59
C GLY A 472 -8.23 25.51 -13.37
N CYS A 473 -9.11 25.77 -14.36
CA CYS A 473 -9.06 26.92 -15.25
C CYS A 473 -9.74 28.17 -14.68
N THR A 474 -10.61 28.01 -13.67
CA THR A 474 -11.31 29.13 -13.02
C THR A 474 -11.48 28.89 -11.52
N ASP A 475 -11.45 29.94 -10.72
CA ASP A 475 -11.71 29.87 -9.28
C ASP A 475 -13.12 29.33 -8.98
N SER A 476 -14.08 29.58 -9.86
CA SER A 476 -15.46 29.11 -9.74
C SER A 476 -15.55 27.58 -9.85
N ASP A 477 -14.92 26.99 -10.87
CA ASP A 477 -14.94 25.53 -11.05
C ASP A 477 -14.12 24.81 -9.98
N ILE A 478 -12.99 25.39 -9.55
CA ILE A 478 -12.22 24.86 -8.41
C ILE A 478 -13.09 24.84 -7.14
N SER A 479 -13.81 25.93 -6.86
CA SER A 479 -14.72 26.00 -5.71
C SER A 479 -15.79 24.90 -5.76
N VAL A 480 -16.43 24.71 -6.91
CA VAL A 480 -17.44 23.65 -7.07
C VAL A 480 -16.84 22.25 -6.91
N ALA A 481 -15.65 21.99 -7.47
CA ALA A 481 -14.98 20.71 -7.36
C ALA A 481 -14.58 20.39 -5.91
N VAL A 482 -13.99 21.35 -5.20
CA VAL A 482 -13.63 21.21 -3.78
C VAL A 482 -14.87 20.96 -2.90
N ASN A 483 -15.95 21.72 -3.11
CA ASN A 483 -17.18 21.53 -2.36
C ASN A 483 -17.90 20.22 -2.71
N ALA A 484 -17.75 19.69 -3.93
CA ALA A 484 -18.25 18.35 -4.28
C ALA A 484 -17.53 17.28 -3.45
N VAL A 485 -16.20 17.32 -3.36
CA VAL A 485 -15.38 16.41 -2.53
C VAL A 485 -15.73 16.56 -1.04
N ARG A 486 -15.90 17.80 -0.56
CA ARG A 486 -16.31 18.07 0.82
C ARG A 486 -17.67 17.45 1.14
N ASN A 487 -18.66 17.64 0.26
CA ASN A 487 -20.04 17.21 0.49
C ASN A 487 -20.20 15.70 0.41
N SER A 488 -19.38 15.00 -0.38
CA SER A 488 -19.28 13.53 -0.43
C SER A 488 -18.44 12.94 0.70
N LYS A 489 -17.90 13.78 1.62
CA LYS A 489 -16.99 13.37 2.69
C LYS A 489 -15.70 12.71 2.17
N GLY A 490 -15.24 13.15 1.02
CA GLY A 490 -14.05 12.66 0.34
C GLY A 490 -14.32 12.07 -1.01
N GLY A 491 -13.29 12.00 -1.81
CA GLY A 491 -13.36 11.43 -3.15
C GLY A 491 -12.67 12.24 -4.22
N ILE A 492 -13.12 12.03 -5.45
CA ILE A 492 -12.60 12.64 -6.68
C ILE A 492 -13.75 13.32 -7.42
N ALA A 493 -13.60 14.58 -7.78
CA ALA A 493 -14.59 15.33 -8.53
C ALA A 493 -14.01 15.95 -9.80
N VAL A 494 -14.80 15.91 -10.89
CA VAL A 494 -14.52 16.61 -12.15
C VAL A 494 -15.67 17.54 -12.46
N VAL A 495 -15.37 18.81 -12.66
CA VAL A 495 -16.34 19.88 -12.85
C VAL A 495 -16.06 20.65 -14.14
N ASP A 496 -17.10 21.05 -14.85
CA ASP A 496 -17.02 21.90 -16.03
C ASP A 496 -18.18 22.89 -16.04
N ASN A 497 -17.88 24.18 -16.13
CA ASN A 497 -18.86 25.27 -16.12
C ASN A 497 -19.87 25.19 -14.94
N GLY A 498 -19.36 24.94 -13.74
CA GLY A 498 -20.15 24.83 -12.52
C GLY A 498 -20.95 23.53 -12.37
N LYS A 499 -20.82 22.57 -13.27
CA LYS A 499 -21.52 21.29 -13.24
C LYS A 499 -20.56 20.15 -12.90
N ILE A 500 -20.94 19.30 -11.95
CA ILE A 500 -20.23 18.07 -11.62
C ILE A 500 -20.50 17.04 -12.73
N ASN A 501 -19.45 16.66 -13.48
CA ASN A 501 -19.52 15.69 -14.58
C ASN A 501 -19.18 14.27 -14.11
N ALA A 502 -18.28 14.15 -13.13
CA ALA A 502 -17.97 12.88 -12.48
C ALA A 502 -17.69 13.12 -11.00
N LEU A 503 -18.09 12.13 -10.18
CA LEU A 503 -17.84 12.09 -8.75
C LEU A 503 -17.60 10.63 -8.36
N LEU A 504 -16.44 10.36 -7.72
CA LEU A 504 -16.16 9.16 -6.97
C LEU A 504 -16.18 9.52 -5.50
N GLU A 505 -17.06 8.89 -4.72
CA GLU A 505 -17.20 9.12 -3.28
C GLU A 505 -16.31 8.16 -2.50
N LEU A 506 -15.51 8.70 -1.59
CA LEU A 506 -14.61 7.95 -0.69
C LEU A 506 -14.87 8.36 0.76
N PRO A 507 -16.03 8.00 1.33
CA PRO A 507 -16.48 8.53 2.62
C PRO A 507 -15.70 7.98 3.82
N VAL A 508 -14.96 6.88 3.67
CA VAL A 508 -14.16 6.31 4.76
C VAL A 508 -12.83 7.05 4.83
N ALA A 509 -12.71 7.93 5.79
CA ALA A 509 -11.57 8.84 6.04
C ALA A 509 -11.24 9.78 4.85
N GLY A 510 -12.10 9.86 3.85
CA GLY A 510 -11.82 10.58 2.61
C GLY A 510 -10.89 9.83 1.65
N LEU A 511 -10.65 8.55 1.88
CA LEU A 511 -9.66 7.72 1.19
C LEU A 511 -10.27 6.47 0.54
N MET A 512 -11.27 5.86 1.18
CA MET A 512 -11.80 4.56 0.79
C MET A 512 -13.33 4.58 0.66
N SER A 513 -13.84 3.63 -0.12
CA SER A 513 -15.26 3.35 -0.32
C SER A 513 -15.61 1.97 0.22
N GLU A 514 -16.85 1.81 0.69
CA GLU A 514 -17.45 0.52 1.06
C GLU A 514 -18.11 -0.18 -0.14
N GLU A 515 -18.13 0.48 -1.31
CA GLU A 515 -18.65 -0.12 -2.54
C GLU A 515 -17.69 -1.21 -3.08
N PRO A 516 -18.22 -2.18 -3.83
CA PRO A 516 -17.40 -3.16 -4.54
C PRO A 516 -16.30 -2.51 -5.40
N LEU A 517 -15.12 -3.13 -5.45
CA LEU A 517 -13.95 -2.60 -6.18
C LEU A 517 -14.28 -2.27 -7.64
N GLU A 518 -15.11 -3.09 -8.29
CA GLU A 518 -15.53 -2.88 -9.68
C GLU A 518 -16.29 -1.57 -9.87
N LYS A 519 -17.16 -1.22 -8.90
CA LYS A 519 -17.91 0.05 -8.94
C LYS A 519 -17.02 1.26 -8.66
N VAL A 520 -16.10 1.12 -7.70
CA VAL A 520 -15.11 2.17 -7.42
C VAL A 520 -14.26 2.42 -8.66
N ASN A 521 -13.79 1.36 -9.31
CA ASN A 521 -13.04 1.46 -10.55
C ASN A 521 -13.86 2.09 -11.70
N GLU A 522 -15.13 1.72 -11.87
CA GLU A 522 -16.01 2.32 -12.88
C GLU A 522 -16.12 3.83 -12.70
N LYS A 523 -16.34 4.29 -11.45
CA LYS A 523 -16.42 5.72 -11.12
C LYS A 523 -15.08 6.43 -11.33
N LEU A 524 -13.96 5.79 -10.97
CA LEU A 524 -12.61 6.33 -11.18
C LEU A 524 -12.29 6.50 -12.67
N GLU A 525 -12.54 5.48 -13.47
CA GLU A 525 -12.31 5.53 -14.93
C GLU A 525 -13.22 6.56 -15.63
N LYS A 526 -14.44 6.72 -15.13
CA LYS A 526 -15.32 7.81 -15.57
C LYS A 526 -14.72 9.17 -15.25
N ALA A 527 -14.21 9.36 -14.04
CA ALA A 527 -13.56 10.62 -13.64
C ALA A 527 -12.32 10.91 -14.50
N LYS A 528 -11.46 9.90 -14.75
CA LYS A 528 -10.30 10.03 -15.65
C LYS A 528 -10.74 10.41 -17.07
N THR A 529 -11.75 9.72 -17.60
CA THR A 529 -12.31 10.02 -18.94
C THR A 529 -12.78 11.46 -19.05
N GLU A 530 -13.50 11.96 -18.04
CA GLU A 530 -13.95 13.35 -18.02
C GLU A 530 -12.79 14.34 -17.89
N ALA A 531 -11.78 14.06 -17.05
CA ALA A 531 -10.59 14.91 -16.95
C ALA A 531 -9.85 15.00 -18.29
N TYR A 532 -9.67 13.87 -19.00
CA TYR A 532 -9.08 13.87 -20.35
C TYR A 532 -9.95 14.59 -21.39
N ARG A 533 -11.29 14.51 -21.28
CA ARG A 533 -12.20 15.27 -22.12
C ARG A 533 -12.04 16.79 -21.91
N LEU A 534 -11.76 17.22 -20.69
CA LEU A 534 -11.48 18.62 -20.34
C LEU A 534 -10.08 19.08 -20.78
N GLY A 535 -9.24 18.15 -21.28
CA GLY A 535 -7.94 18.46 -21.85
C GLY A 535 -6.73 18.03 -21.01
N ALA A 536 -6.92 17.30 -19.90
CA ALA A 536 -5.80 16.77 -19.14
C ALA A 536 -4.82 15.99 -20.02
N ASP A 537 -3.53 16.14 -19.79
CA ASP A 537 -2.49 15.48 -20.58
C ASP A 537 -2.63 13.96 -20.49
N LYS A 538 -2.61 13.27 -21.63
CA LYS A 538 -2.73 11.80 -21.68
C LYS A 538 -1.47 11.06 -21.24
N GLY A 539 -0.37 11.76 -21.08
CA GLY A 539 0.89 11.22 -20.55
C GLY A 539 0.96 11.17 -19.01
N ILE A 540 -0.10 11.66 -18.34
CA ILE A 540 -0.20 11.59 -16.86
C ILE A 540 -1.49 10.86 -16.46
N ASP A 541 -1.49 10.23 -15.28
CA ASP A 541 -2.74 9.92 -14.57
C ASP A 541 -3.19 11.19 -13.84
N PRO A 542 -4.36 11.77 -14.17
CA PRO A 542 -4.73 13.09 -13.67
C PRO A 542 -4.86 13.14 -12.14
N PHE A 543 -5.32 12.07 -11.51
CA PHE A 543 -5.55 12.07 -10.06
C PHE A 543 -4.33 11.60 -9.27
N MET A 544 -3.61 10.58 -9.77
CA MET A 544 -2.35 10.15 -9.16
C MET A 544 -1.30 11.27 -9.23
N THR A 545 -1.13 11.90 -10.38
CA THR A 545 -0.21 13.06 -10.50
C THR A 545 -0.61 14.15 -9.52
N LEU A 546 -1.91 14.47 -9.44
CA LEU A 546 -2.41 15.51 -8.54
C LEU A 546 -2.15 15.15 -7.07
N SER A 547 -2.35 13.89 -6.66
CA SER A 547 -2.18 13.45 -5.27
C SER A 547 -0.73 13.59 -4.78
N PHE A 548 0.25 13.34 -5.64
CA PHE A 548 1.66 13.49 -5.27
C PHE A 548 2.18 14.93 -5.32
N LEU A 549 1.43 15.87 -5.90
CA LEU A 549 1.82 17.29 -5.88
C LEU A 549 1.73 17.91 -4.48
N SER A 550 1.04 17.28 -3.55
CA SER A 550 0.98 17.71 -2.14
C SER A 550 2.06 17.10 -1.24
N LEU A 551 2.90 16.19 -1.73
CA LEU A 551 3.88 15.50 -0.90
C LEU A 551 5.22 16.26 -0.83
N PRO A 552 5.52 16.98 0.27
CA PRO A 552 6.64 17.91 0.36
C PRO A 552 8.00 17.21 0.65
N VAL A 553 8.17 15.97 0.20
CA VAL A 553 9.43 15.21 0.26
C VAL A 553 9.99 14.86 -1.11
N ILE A 554 9.19 15.03 -2.19
CA ILE A 554 9.64 14.75 -3.56
C ILE A 554 10.05 16.06 -4.26
N PRO A 555 11.26 16.19 -4.79
CA PRO A 555 11.70 17.40 -5.51
C PRO A 555 10.89 17.68 -6.79
N SER A 556 10.88 18.93 -7.28
CA SER A 556 11.46 20.17 -6.76
C SER A 556 10.43 21.02 -6.00
N LEU A 557 9.29 21.38 -6.62
CA LEU A 557 8.22 22.18 -6.00
C LEU A 557 7.00 21.32 -5.68
N ARG A 558 6.39 21.59 -4.53
CA ARG A 558 5.12 20.97 -4.08
C ARG A 558 4.15 22.05 -3.58
N ILE A 559 2.88 21.68 -3.43
CA ILE A 559 1.86 22.56 -2.86
C ILE A 559 1.39 22.01 -1.52
N THR A 560 1.42 22.81 -0.48
CA THR A 560 0.82 22.50 0.83
C THR A 560 -0.32 23.49 1.13
N THR A 561 -1.01 23.33 2.21
CA THR A 561 -2.04 24.28 2.70
C THR A 561 -1.46 25.68 2.98
N LYS A 562 -0.13 25.78 3.13
CA LYS A 562 0.61 27.04 3.39
C LYS A 562 1.15 27.70 2.12
N GLY A 563 1.04 27.04 0.95
CA GLY A 563 1.50 27.56 -0.34
C GLY A 563 2.49 26.66 -1.05
N VAL A 564 3.15 27.16 -2.09
CA VAL A 564 4.13 26.42 -2.86
C VAL A 564 5.44 26.31 -2.07
N PHE A 565 5.91 25.07 -1.90
CA PHE A 565 7.10 24.71 -1.13
C PHE A 565 8.22 24.22 -2.06
N ASP A 566 9.40 24.77 -1.88
CA ASP A 566 10.63 24.33 -2.55
C ASP A 566 11.32 23.27 -1.66
N VAL A 567 11.19 22.01 -2.07
CA VAL A 567 11.68 20.87 -1.30
C VAL A 567 13.22 20.87 -1.19
N GLU A 568 13.90 21.32 -2.24
CA GLU A 568 15.38 21.34 -2.28
C GLU A 568 15.97 22.40 -1.35
N LYS A 569 15.23 23.52 -1.16
CA LYS A 569 15.65 24.60 -0.27
C LYS A 569 15.02 24.54 1.12
N CYS A 570 14.05 23.66 1.33
CA CYS A 570 13.28 23.60 2.56
C CYS A 570 12.60 24.94 2.93
N GLU A 571 12.03 25.66 1.94
CA GLU A 571 11.39 26.97 2.16
C GLU A 571 10.16 27.17 1.28
N PHE A 572 9.22 27.99 1.73
CA PHE A 572 8.10 28.42 0.90
C PHE A 572 8.57 29.44 -0.15
N VAL A 573 8.19 29.22 -1.41
CA VAL A 573 8.56 30.11 -2.54
C VAL A 573 8.05 31.53 -2.30
N GLU A 574 6.86 31.66 -1.68
CA GLU A 574 6.33 32.93 -1.21
C GLU A 574 5.54 32.69 0.08
N LYS A 575 5.64 33.62 1.03
CA LYS A 575 4.77 33.57 2.21
C LYS A 575 3.39 34.06 1.79
N ASN A 576 2.46 33.15 1.50
CA ASN A 576 1.06 33.49 1.51
C ASN A 576 0.79 34.17 2.86
N LYS A 577 0.20 35.35 2.85
CA LYS A 577 -0.24 35.98 4.10
C LYS A 577 -1.36 35.09 4.64
N ILE A 578 -1.00 34.22 5.58
CA ILE A 578 -1.92 33.45 6.39
C ILE A 578 -2.69 34.42 7.28
#